data_980fd2a1072dc8be1a4cb38fcccb54e3
#
_entry.id   980fd2a1072dc8be1a4cb38fcccb54e3
#
_cell.length_a   1.000
_cell.length_b   1.000
_cell.length_c   1.000
_cell.angle_alpha   90.00
_cell.angle_beta   90.00
_cell.angle_gamma   90.00
#
_symmetry.space_group_name_H-M   'P 1'
#
loop_
_entity.id
_entity.type
_entity.pdbx_description
1 polymer ?
#
loop_
_entity_poly.entity_id
_entity_poly.type
_entity_poly.pdbx_seq_one_letter_code
_entity_poly.pdbx_strand_id
1 'polypeptide(L)'
;MGSYGLLESTLKEILEAIKPLREDRLTRDRVIADLRQVVQSLENFRGATVEPFGSFVSNLFTRWGDLDISIELPNGSHISSSAKRRKRSLLDLLFRVLRQRGGWNRLQFISRATVPILKFVSSPHGISCDVSIDNLEGQMKSKFLLWINEIDGRFREMVLLVKEWAKAHDINDPKNGTLNSYSLSLLVIFHFQTCQPAILPPLRYLYPGNLVDDLRGVRAVAERHIAEVCTTNIARFKSDRSRLPNRSSLSELFVSFIAKFCDINLKAYELGICPFTGQWEYLSSNTRWLLKNKALFIVDPFEQESNPARTVSLNNLTKISEAFVTTHRKLVSGNQTRNSLLGTLARPHILPFNTNGPVNYSRYNGLPNLTHRAGNSPQMQHHYRAGSSGSSQVQHHYQAGNSPQTQTHHEYLPVSSSQMQGQYGYPRRPTPQGQHQFQNSRQSPSFQLQMQSQHPGQGQRKWTPRP
;
A
#
# COMPACT_ATOMS: atom_id res chain seq x y z
N MET A 1 -4.74 -37.63 10.70
CA MET A 1 -3.97 -36.38 10.69
C MET A 1 -4.03 -35.85 9.29
N GLY A 2 -4.46 -34.59 9.10
CA GLY A 2 -4.74 -34.03 7.78
C GLY A 2 -3.52 -34.05 6.84
N SER A 3 -3.79 -34.12 5.55
CA SER A 3 -2.84 -34.19 4.43
C SER A 3 -1.73 -33.12 4.45
N TYR A 4 -1.84 -32.07 5.27
CA TYR A 4 -0.94 -30.91 5.32
C TYR A 4 -0.20 -30.71 6.67
N GLY A 5 0.00 -31.76 7.48
CA GLY A 5 0.63 -31.60 8.80
C GLY A 5 2.04 -30.99 8.75
N LEU A 6 2.87 -31.39 7.79
CA LEU A 6 4.21 -30.84 7.58
C LEU A 6 4.15 -29.37 7.11
N LEU A 7 3.21 -29.05 6.23
CA LEU A 7 3.01 -27.66 5.77
C LEU A 7 2.55 -26.78 6.95
N GLU A 8 1.59 -27.24 7.75
CA GLU A 8 1.08 -26.49 8.91
C GLU A 8 2.21 -26.15 9.90
N SER A 9 3.06 -27.13 10.23
CA SER A 9 4.22 -26.89 11.11
C SER A 9 5.23 -25.94 10.50
N THR A 10 5.51 -26.06 9.19
CA THR A 10 6.44 -25.16 8.48
C THR A 10 5.91 -23.72 8.42
N LEU A 11 4.60 -23.53 8.14
CA LEU A 11 3.99 -22.19 8.15
C LEU A 11 4.07 -21.54 9.53
N LYS A 12 3.84 -22.31 10.61
CA LYS A 12 3.99 -21.81 12.00
C LYS A 12 5.43 -21.43 12.31
N GLU A 13 6.39 -22.20 11.86
CA GLU A 13 7.82 -21.93 12.02
C GLU A 13 8.20 -20.61 11.31
N ILE A 14 7.75 -20.41 10.07
CA ILE A 14 7.95 -19.16 9.35
C ILE A 14 7.30 -17.99 10.10
N LEU A 15 6.07 -18.16 10.59
CA LEU A 15 5.38 -17.11 11.35
C LEU A 15 6.15 -16.71 12.61
N GLU A 16 6.66 -17.66 13.39
CA GLU A 16 7.44 -17.34 14.59
C GLU A 16 8.72 -16.56 14.25
N ALA A 17 9.35 -16.87 13.11
CA ALA A 17 10.53 -16.15 12.67
C ALA A 17 10.24 -14.71 12.21
N ILE A 18 9.06 -14.46 11.57
CA ILE A 18 8.74 -13.15 10.97
C ILE A 18 7.84 -12.26 11.83
N LYS A 19 7.12 -12.81 12.81
CA LYS A 19 6.28 -12.04 13.73
C LYS A 19 7.14 -11.05 14.52
N PRO A 20 6.71 -9.78 14.67
CA PRO A 20 7.46 -8.81 15.46
C PRO A 20 7.46 -9.19 16.93
N LEU A 21 8.60 -9.01 17.56
CA LEU A 21 8.78 -9.10 19.01
C LEU A 21 8.31 -7.79 19.68
N ARG A 22 8.21 -7.81 21.01
CA ARG A 22 7.91 -6.60 21.79
C ARG A 22 8.93 -5.50 21.56
N GLU A 23 10.22 -5.87 21.49
CA GLU A 23 11.33 -4.96 21.24
C GLU A 23 11.25 -4.29 19.86
N ASP A 24 10.79 -5.01 18.84
CA ASP A 24 10.59 -4.47 17.49
C ASP A 24 9.54 -3.35 17.49
N ARG A 25 8.50 -3.47 18.33
CA ARG A 25 7.49 -2.43 18.53
C ARG A 25 8.05 -1.24 19.30
N LEU A 26 8.66 -1.48 20.46
CA LEU A 26 9.27 -0.42 21.29
C LEU A 26 10.33 0.38 20.51
N THR A 27 11.08 -0.29 19.65
CA THR A 27 12.08 0.37 18.78
C THR A 27 11.41 1.34 17.81
N ARG A 28 10.28 0.96 17.20
CA ARG A 28 9.51 1.85 16.32
C ARG A 28 8.89 3.03 17.07
N ASP A 29 8.39 2.79 18.28
CA ASP A 29 7.86 3.86 19.14
C ASP A 29 8.95 4.89 19.49
N ARG A 30 10.22 4.45 19.72
CA ARG A 30 11.36 5.36 19.92
C ARG A 30 11.64 6.18 18.66
N VAL A 31 11.68 5.56 17.47
CA VAL A 31 11.86 6.28 16.21
C VAL A 31 10.79 7.34 15.99
N ILE A 32 9.53 7.02 16.33
CA ILE A 32 8.42 7.98 16.27
C ILE A 32 8.66 9.15 17.25
N ALA A 33 9.11 8.86 18.47
CA ALA A 33 9.41 9.87 19.49
C ALA A 33 10.56 10.79 19.04
N ASP A 34 11.64 10.23 18.49
CA ASP A 34 12.79 10.97 17.95
C ASP A 34 12.37 11.91 16.82
N LEU A 35 11.57 11.40 15.87
CA LEU A 35 11.06 12.22 14.77
C LEU A 35 10.10 13.31 15.30
N ARG A 36 9.29 13.02 16.32
CA ARG A 36 8.39 14.00 16.95
C ARG A 36 9.18 15.15 17.55
N GLN A 37 10.29 14.89 18.25
CA GLN A 37 11.17 15.93 18.78
C GLN A 37 11.73 16.82 17.67
N VAL A 38 12.16 16.23 16.55
CA VAL A 38 12.62 17.01 15.40
C VAL A 38 11.51 17.90 14.84
N VAL A 39 10.33 17.34 14.59
CA VAL A 39 9.19 18.07 14.03
C VAL A 39 8.76 19.22 14.95
N GLN A 40 8.66 18.99 16.26
CA GLN A 40 8.27 20.00 17.25
C GLN A 40 9.29 21.14 17.37
N SER A 41 10.56 20.93 17.04
CA SER A 41 11.59 21.98 17.07
C SER A 41 11.52 22.93 15.87
N LEU A 42 10.67 22.67 14.87
CA LEU A 42 10.57 23.43 13.63
C LEU A 42 9.32 24.32 13.63
N GLU A 43 9.51 25.65 13.53
CA GLU A 43 8.42 26.62 13.51
C GLU A 43 7.40 26.32 12.39
N ASN A 44 7.85 25.87 11.23
CA ASN A 44 6.97 25.52 10.11
C ASN A 44 6.03 24.33 10.40
N PHE A 45 6.29 23.56 11.47
CA PHE A 45 5.48 22.46 11.95
C PHE A 45 4.84 22.74 13.32
N ARG A 46 4.79 23.98 13.75
CA ARG A 46 4.20 24.36 15.03
C ARG A 46 2.78 23.82 15.16
N GLY A 47 2.52 23.05 16.22
CA GLY A 47 1.24 22.39 16.45
C GLY A 47 0.97 21.13 15.62
N ALA A 48 1.91 20.68 14.80
CA ALA A 48 1.78 19.43 14.07
C ALA A 48 1.94 18.21 15.00
N THR A 49 1.27 17.11 14.68
CA THR A 49 1.44 15.82 15.35
C THR A 49 2.12 14.81 14.41
N VAL A 50 2.73 13.76 14.99
CA VAL A 50 3.44 12.72 14.27
C VAL A 50 2.75 11.40 14.56
N GLU A 51 2.04 10.88 13.56
CA GLU A 51 1.15 9.73 13.70
C GLU A 51 1.66 8.56 12.85
N PRO A 52 1.86 7.37 13.43
CA PRO A 52 2.13 6.17 12.65
C PRO A 52 0.89 5.72 11.89
N PHE A 53 1.10 5.00 10.77
CA PHE A 53 0.03 4.33 10.04
C PHE A 53 0.57 3.07 9.35
N GLY A 54 -0.13 2.55 8.35
CA GLY A 54 0.32 1.40 7.57
C GLY A 54 0.33 0.10 8.36
N SER A 55 1.33 -0.73 8.07
CA SER A 55 1.41 -2.09 8.63
C SER A 55 1.66 -2.12 10.14
N PHE A 56 2.28 -1.09 10.70
CA PHE A 56 2.52 -0.98 12.15
C PHE A 56 1.21 -0.83 12.93
N VAL A 57 0.33 0.06 12.48
CA VAL A 57 -0.98 0.30 13.11
C VAL A 57 -1.95 -0.85 12.87
N SER A 58 -1.99 -1.40 11.65
CA SER A 58 -2.85 -2.54 11.33
C SER A 58 -2.39 -3.88 11.93
N ASN A 59 -1.26 -3.89 12.65
CA ASN A 59 -0.63 -5.09 13.23
C ASN A 59 -0.26 -6.16 12.17
N LEU A 60 0.03 -5.72 10.93
CA LEU A 60 0.39 -6.55 9.79
C LEU A 60 1.85 -6.37 9.37
N PHE A 61 2.72 -5.84 10.26
CA PHE A 61 4.14 -5.68 10.00
C PHE A 61 4.94 -6.92 10.42
N THR A 62 6.06 -7.14 9.72
CA THR A 62 7.07 -8.13 10.10
C THR A 62 8.19 -7.43 10.86
N ARG A 63 9.09 -8.18 11.53
CA ARG A 63 10.24 -7.65 12.27
C ARG A 63 11.06 -6.63 11.45
N TRP A 64 11.16 -6.83 10.13
CA TRP A 64 11.92 -5.99 9.18
C TRP A 64 11.03 -5.06 8.34
N GLY A 65 9.78 -4.90 8.73
CA GLY A 65 8.85 -4.03 8.00
C GLY A 65 9.17 -2.56 8.20
N ASP A 66 8.96 -1.76 7.15
CA ASP A 66 9.09 -0.31 7.19
C ASP A 66 8.09 0.31 8.17
N LEU A 67 8.38 1.51 8.64
CA LEU A 67 7.52 2.32 9.49
C LEU A 67 6.95 3.48 8.67
N ASP A 68 5.64 3.45 8.46
CA ASP A 68 4.92 4.52 7.78
C ASP A 68 4.50 5.59 8.80
N ILE A 69 4.78 6.87 8.53
CA ILE A 69 4.50 8.00 9.42
C ILE A 69 3.81 9.12 8.64
N SER A 70 2.79 9.72 9.22
CA SER A 70 2.16 10.93 8.73
C SER A 70 2.37 12.08 9.71
N ILE A 71 2.85 13.21 9.21
CA ILE A 71 2.89 14.44 9.99
C ILE A 71 1.61 15.21 9.70
N GLU A 72 0.77 15.36 10.71
CA GLU A 72 -0.52 16.03 10.60
C GLU A 72 -0.38 17.51 10.95
N LEU A 73 -0.67 18.37 9.99
CA LEU A 73 -0.57 19.81 10.19
C LEU A 73 -1.75 20.34 11.00
N PRO A 74 -1.56 21.42 11.79
CA PRO A 74 -2.64 22.04 12.52
C PRO A 74 -3.53 22.83 11.53
N ASN A 75 -4.59 22.19 11.06
CA ASN A 75 -5.62 22.82 10.23
C ASN A 75 -6.88 23.17 11.05
N GLY A 76 -6.71 23.42 12.34
CA GLY A 76 -7.82 23.43 13.28
C GLY A 76 -8.43 22.03 13.41
N SER A 77 -9.74 21.98 13.67
CA SER A 77 -10.47 20.70 13.75
C SER A 77 -10.94 20.18 12.37
N HIS A 78 -10.77 20.96 11.30
CA HIS A 78 -11.28 20.62 9.97
C HIS A 78 -10.27 19.84 9.14
N ILE A 79 -10.76 18.86 8.38
CA ILE A 79 -9.97 18.15 7.36
C ILE A 79 -9.70 19.14 6.23
N SER A 80 -8.44 19.49 6.07
CA SER A 80 -7.98 20.37 4.99
C SER A 80 -7.05 19.60 4.08
N SER A 81 -7.31 19.68 2.78
CA SER A 81 -6.37 19.20 1.78
C SER A 81 -5.26 20.24 1.61
N SER A 82 -4.18 20.13 2.36
CA SER A 82 -2.99 20.93 2.12
C SER A 82 -2.55 20.76 0.67
N ALA A 83 -2.34 21.89 -0.03
CA ALA A 83 -1.90 21.83 -1.43
C ALA A 83 -0.63 20.98 -1.56
N LYS A 84 -0.58 20.12 -2.57
CA LYS A 84 0.55 19.20 -2.82
C LYS A 84 1.90 19.94 -2.84
N ARG A 85 1.90 21.21 -3.29
CA ARG A 85 3.08 22.08 -3.27
C ARG A 85 3.57 22.37 -1.84
N ARG A 86 2.64 22.67 -0.90
CA ARG A 86 2.95 22.92 0.50
C ARG A 86 3.52 21.66 1.17
N LYS A 87 2.89 20.48 0.95
CA LYS A 87 3.38 19.19 1.45
C LYS A 87 4.82 18.92 0.97
N ARG A 88 5.12 19.18 -0.31
CA ARG A 88 6.47 19.04 -0.87
C ARG A 88 7.47 19.97 -0.20
N SER A 89 7.13 21.25 -0.04
CA SER A 89 8.03 22.23 0.58
C SER A 89 8.35 21.88 2.04
N LEU A 90 7.35 21.39 2.78
CA LEU A 90 7.55 20.96 4.17
C LEU A 90 8.39 19.68 4.28
N LEU A 91 8.19 18.71 3.38
CA LEU A 91 9.04 17.50 3.33
C LEU A 91 10.46 17.82 2.90
N ASP A 92 10.66 18.79 1.99
CA ASP A 92 12.00 19.27 1.61
C ASP A 92 12.70 19.98 2.78
N LEU A 93 11.98 20.79 3.55
CA LEU A 93 12.50 21.40 4.77
C LEU A 93 12.92 20.30 5.78
N LEU A 94 12.05 19.33 6.03
CA LEU A 94 12.34 18.23 6.94
C LEU A 94 13.55 17.42 6.46
N PHE A 95 13.66 17.15 5.15
CA PHE A 95 14.81 16.48 4.54
C PHE A 95 16.12 17.22 4.84
N ARG A 96 16.16 18.53 4.67
CA ARG A 96 17.37 19.34 4.96
C ARG A 96 17.74 19.29 6.43
N VAL A 97 16.75 19.42 7.31
CA VAL A 97 16.97 19.36 8.77
C VAL A 97 17.49 18.00 9.23
N LEU A 98 16.86 16.91 8.79
CA LEU A 98 17.31 15.57 9.14
C LEU A 98 18.73 15.28 8.64
N ARG A 99 19.07 15.81 7.46
CA ARG A 99 20.42 15.70 6.89
C ARG A 99 21.47 16.46 7.72
N GLN A 100 21.13 17.64 8.25
CA GLN A 100 22.03 18.43 9.10
C GLN A 100 22.22 17.85 10.49
N ARG A 101 21.14 17.35 11.11
CA ARG A 101 21.18 16.84 12.49
C ARG A 101 21.93 15.54 12.62
N GLY A 102 22.06 14.76 11.55
CA GLY A 102 22.58 13.40 11.62
C GLY A 102 21.59 12.43 12.31
N GLY A 103 22.02 11.18 12.50
CA GLY A 103 21.16 10.13 13.08
C GLY A 103 20.14 9.52 12.11
N TRP A 104 20.12 9.99 10.85
CA TRP A 104 19.19 9.57 9.81
C TRP A 104 19.97 9.29 8.52
N ASN A 105 19.96 8.04 8.08
CA ASN A 105 20.71 7.59 6.92
C ASN A 105 19.82 7.37 5.70
N ARG A 106 20.42 7.29 4.51
CA ARG A 106 19.75 6.96 3.25
C ARG A 106 18.55 7.85 2.96
N LEU A 107 18.65 9.12 3.31
CA LEU A 107 17.60 10.10 3.07
C LEU A 107 17.31 10.21 1.57
N GLN A 108 16.03 10.05 1.20
CA GLN A 108 15.55 10.17 -0.17
C GLN A 108 14.21 10.89 -0.19
N PHE A 109 14.14 11.99 -0.94
CA PHE A 109 12.88 12.72 -1.12
C PHE A 109 12.22 12.36 -2.46
N ILE A 110 11.06 11.70 -2.39
CA ILE A 110 10.25 11.27 -3.54
C ILE A 110 9.14 12.29 -3.78
N SER A 111 9.49 13.43 -4.40
CA SER A 111 8.60 14.58 -4.56
C SER A 111 7.53 14.40 -5.64
N ARG A 112 7.79 13.57 -6.68
CA ARG A 112 6.90 13.41 -7.84
C ARG A 112 5.80 12.37 -7.63
N ALA A 113 5.84 11.57 -6.56
CA ALA A 113 4.81 10.60 -6.26
C ALA A 113 3.42 11.26 -6.08
N THR A 114 2.35 10.47 -6.21
CA THR A 114 0.97 10.93 -5.94
C THR A 114 0.88 11.50 -4.53
N VAL A 115 1.38 10.77 -3.54
CA VAL A 115 1.65 11.26 -2.19
C VAL A 115 3.16 11.47 -2.09
N PRO A 116 3.66 12.72 -1.92
CA PRO A 116 5.09 12.96 -1.70
C PRO A 116 5.56 12.27 -0.41
N ILE A 117 6.74 11.64 -0.45
CA ILE A 117 7.26 10.84 0.66
C ILE A 117 8.73 11.21 0.89
N LEU A 118 9.10 11.33 2.15
CA LEU A 118 10.50 11.37 2.60
C LEU A 118 10.85 10.01 3.21
N LYS A 119 11.80 9.32 2.59
CA LYS A 119 12.34 8.04 3.07
C LYS A 119 13.65 8.24 3.79
N PHE A 120 13.87 7.49 4.87
CA PHE A 120 15.16 7.41 5.57
C PHE A 120 15.27 6.14 6.39
N VAL A 121 16.47 5.87 6.91
CA VAL A 121 16.73 4.83 7.91
C VAL A 121 17.18 5.50 9.20
N SER A 122 16.50 5.22 10.31
CA SER A 122 16.93 5.66 11.64
C SER A 122 18.26 4.95 12.00
N SER A 123 19.35 5.71 12.14
CA SER A 123 20.70 5.14 12.35
C SER A 123 20.84 4.36 13.66
N PRO A 124 20.29 4.84 14.80
CA PRO A 124 20.39 4.11 16.05
C PRO A 124 19.65 2.78 16.03
N HIS A 125 18.60 2.68 15.19
CA HIS A 125 17.64 1.58 15.27
C HIS A 125 17.60 0.72 13.99
N GLY A 126 18.17 1.16 12.87
CA GLY A 126 18.14 0.45 11.58
C GLY A 126 16.74 0.36 10.95
N ILE A 127 15.76 1.13 11.42
CA ILE A 127 14.38 1.09 10.92
C ILE A 127 14.24 2.00 9.70
N SER A 128 13.77 1.42 8.59
CA SER A 128 13.36 2.18 7.41
C SER A 128 12.03 2.89 7.67
N CYS A 129 11.96 4.18 7.34
CA CYS A 129 10.80 5.02 7.57
C CYS A 129 10.35 5.72 6.29
N ASP A 130 9.03 5.78 6.09
CA ASP A 130 8.37 6.49 5.02
C ASP A 130 7.48 7.58 5.64
N VAL A 131 7.86 8.86 5.45
CA VAL A 131 7.16 10.00 6.04
C VAL A 131 6.38 10.77 4.98
N SER A 132 5.11 10.99 5.24
CA SER A 132 4.18 11.82 4.44
C SER A 132 3.61 12.96 5.28
N ILE A 133 2.81 13.84 4.66
CA ILE A 133 2.10 14.93 5.37
C ILE A 133 0.61 14.83 5.08
N ASP A 134 -0.22 14.98 6.12
CA ASP A 134 -1.68 14.92 6.07
C ASP A 134 -2.18 13.70 5.27
N ASN A 135 -1.75 12.49 5.68
CA ASN A 135 -2.15 11.24 5.04
C ASN A 135 -3.26 10.53 5.83
N LEU A 136 -4.35 11.25 6.06
CA LEU A 136 -5.48 10.74 6.84
C LEU A 136 -6.12 9.50 6.23
N GLU A 137 -6.19 9.44 4.89
CA GLU A 137 -6.66 8.27 4.16
C GLU A 137 -5.83 7.01 4.47
N GLY A 138 -4.49 7.12 4.42
CA GLY A 138 -3.59 6.01 4.79
C GLY A 138 -3.77 5.56 6.25
N GLN A 139 -4.03 6.51 7.16
CA GLN A 139 -4.32 6.19 8.56
C GLN A 139 -5.65 5.44 8.71
N MET A 140 -6.71 5.87 8.02
CA MET A 140 -8.01 5.19 8.06
C MET A 140 -7.94 3.80 7.45
N LYS A 141 -7.29 3.62 6.30
CA LYS A 141 -7.07 2.29 5.71
C LYS A 141 -6.33 1.34 6.66
N SER A 142 -5.40 1.87 7.46
CA SER A 142 -4.70 1.09 8.49
C SER A 142 -5.63 0.64 9.62
N LYS A 143 -6.53 1.52 10.06
CA LYS A 143 -7.57 1.20 11.06
C LYS A 143 -8.55 0.15 10.52
N PHE A 144 -8.99 0.26 9.27
CA PHE A 144 -9.84 -0.76 8.64
C PHE A 144 -9.18 -2.14 8.65
N LEU A 145 -7.91 -2.23 8.26
CA LEU A 145 -7.19 -3.51 8.28
C LEU A 145 -7.04 -4.05 9.71
N LEU A 146 -6.87 -3.18 10.71
CA LEU A 146 -6.86 -3.59 12.12
C LEU A 146 -8.20 -4.20 12.53
N TRP A 147 -9.32 -3.53 12.23
CA TRP A 147 -10.67 -4.03 12.56
C TRP A 147 -11.00 -5.35 11.83
N ILE A 148 -10.59 -5.51 10.56
CA ILE A 148 -10.72 -6.78 9.84
C ILE A 148 -9.92 -7.89 10.54
N ASN A 149 -8.71 -7.57 11.01
CA ASN A 149 -7.88 -8.51 11.77
C ASN A 149 -8.53 -8.98 13.09
N GLU A 150 -9.38 -8.16 13.69
CA GLU A 150 -10.12 -8.50 14.92
C GLU A 150 -11.32 -9.44 14.67
N ILE A 151 -11.72 -9.64 13.41
CA ILE A 151 -12.80 -10.57 13.06
C ILE A 151 -12.32 -12.01 13.16
N ASP A 152 -11.12 -12.30 12.60
CA ASP A 152 -10.52 -13.63 12.61
C ASP A 152 -8.98 -13.50 12.62
N GLY A 153 -8.35 -14.03 13.66
CA GLY A 153 -6.89 -13.92 13.86
C GLY A 153 -6.05 -14.57 12.75
N ARG A 154 -6.62 -15.56 12.01
CA ARG A 154 -5.95 -16.18 10.86
C ARG A 154 -5.69 -15.16 9.72
N PHE A 155 -6.46 -14.08 9.66
CA PHE A 155 -6.21 -13.01 8.67
C PHE A 155 -4.80 -12.43 8.81
N ARG A 156 -4.38 -12.07 10.02
CA ARG A 156 -3.03 -11.57 10.29
C ARG A 156 -1.96 -12.59 9.87
N GLU A 157 -2.14 -13.83 10.25
CA GLU A 157 -1.18 -14.89 9.96
C GLU A 157 -1.05 -15.11 8.45
N MET A 158 -2.17 -15.20 7.74
CA MET A 158 -2.19 -15.31 6.29
C MET A 158 -1.53 -14.13 5.59
N VAL A 159 -1.80 -12.88 6.01
CA VAL A 159 -1.17 -11.71 5.41
C VAL A 159 0.34 -11.71 5.61
N LEU A 160 0.82 -12.08 6.80
CA LEU A 160 2.27 -12.17 7.07
C LEU A 160 2.94 -13.24 6.20
N LEU A 161 2.34 -14.44 6.10
CA LEU A 161 2.84 -15.53 5.26
C LEU A 161 2.84 -15.16 3.76
N VAL A 162 1.72 -14.61 3.27
CA VAL A 162 1.59 -14.21 1.87
C VAL A 162 2.60 -13.11 1.51
N LYS A 163 2.84 -12.15 2.40
CA LYS A 163 3.88 -11.12 2.19
C LYS A 163 5.28 -11.73 2.14
N GLU A 164 5.59 -12.68 3.01
CA GLU A 164 6.90 -13.34 3.02
C GLU A 164 7.10 -14.21 1.77
N TRP A 165 6.09 -15.03 1.42
CA TRP A 165 6.07 -15.80 0.18
C TRP A 165 6.24 -14.93 -1.05
N ALA A 166 5.50 -13.82 -1.13
CA ALA A 166 5.59 -12.91 -2.27
C ALA A 166 6.97 -12.23 -2.38
N LYS A 167 7.65 -11.97 -1.25
CA LYS A 167 9.04 -11.50 -1.24
C LYS A 167 10.02 -12.58 -1.67
N ALA A 168 9.80 -13.84 -1.28
CA ALA A 168 10.62 -14.97 -1.70
C ALA A 168 10.57 -15.23 -3.22
N HIS A 169 9.45 -14.82 -3.86
CA HIS A 169 9.24 -14.92 -5.30
C HIS A 169 9.48 -13.61 -6.07
N ASP A 170 10.00 -12.55 -5.42
CA ASP A 170 10.21 -11.21 -6.00
C ASP A 170 8.97 -10.62 -6.67
N ILE A 171 7.78 -10.87 -6.09
CA ILE A 171 6.50 -10.32 -6.55
C ILE A 171 5.85 -9.34 -5.58
N ASN A 172 6.60 -8.89 -4.55
CA ASN A 172 6.21 -7.83 -3.63
C ASN A 172 7.16 -6.62 -3.74
N ASP A 173 7.31 -6.07 -4.93
CA ASP A 173 8.11 -4.89 -5.23
C ASP A 173 7.42 -3.97 -6.24
N PRO A 174 6.60 -3.00 -5.79
CA PRO A 174 5.86 -2.11 -6.67
C PRO A 174 6.75 -1.16 -7.48
N LYS A 175 8.02 -0.92 -7.08
CA LYS A 175 8.98 -0.12 -7.85
C LYS A 175 9.38 -0.84 -9.14
N ASN A 176 9.48 -2.15 -9.08
CA ASN A 176 9.78 -3.01 -10.22
C ASN A 176 8.54 -3.59 -10.89
N GLY A 177 7.36 -2.97 -10.66
CA GLY A 177 6.13 -3.27 -11.39
C GLY A 177 5.41 -4.54 -10.93
N THR A 178 5.58 -4.97 -9.67
CA THR A 178 4.83 -6.07 -9.06
C THR A 178 3.85 -5.55 -7.98
N LEU A 179 3.30 -6.44 -7.15
CA LEU A 179 2.31 -6.11 -6.11
C LEU A 179 2.93 -5.32 -4.96
N ASN A 180 2.18 -4.39 -4.39
CA ASN A 180 2.50 -3.83 -3.08
C ASN A 180 1.87 -4.66 -1.95
N SER A 181 2.33 -4.43 -0.71
CA SER A 181 1.85 -5.17 0.46
C SER A 181 0.36 -4.97 0.76
N TYR A 182 -0.21 -3.81 0.39
CA TYR A 182 -1.63 -3.53 0.55
C TYR A 182 -2.48 -4.36 -0.43
N SER A 183 -2.06 -4.44 -1.70
CA SER A 183 -2.70 -5.34 -2.69
C SER A 183 -2.69 -6.80 -2.24
N LEU A 184 -1.57 -7.29 -1.67
CA LEU A 184 -1.51 -8.65 -1.12
C LEU A 184 -2.50 -8.84 0.04
N SER A 185 -2.66 -7.85 0.92
CA SER A 185 -3.68 -7.91 1.99
C SER A 185 -5.10 -7.96 1.43
N LEU A 186 -5.39 -7.23 0.34
CA LEU A 186 -6.69 -7.28 -0.34
C LEU A 186 -6.95 -8.64 -1.02
N LEU A 187 -5.93 -9.30 -1.56
CA LEU A 187 -6.05 -10.66 -2.08
C LEU A 187 -6.41 -11.66 -0.96
N VAL A 188 -5.81 -11.51 0.22
CA VAL A 188 -6.16 -12.35 1.39
C VAL A 188 -7.59 -12.08 1.85
N ILE A 189 -8.03 -10.81 1.92
CA ILE A 189 -9.41 -10.44 2.22
C ILE A 189 -10.36 -11.10 1.23
N PHE A 190 -10.09 -10.97 -0.07
CA PHE A 190 -10.91 -11.56 -1.12
C PHE A 190 -10.97 -13.08 -1.02
N HIS A 191 -9.85 -13.73 -0.67
CA HIS A 191 -9.84 -15.17 -0.42
C HIS A 191 -10.72 -15.52 0.78
N PHE A 192 -10.66 -14.78 1.88
CA PHE A 192 -11.47 -15.03 3.08
C PHE A 192 -12.97 -14.76 2.85
N GLN A 193 -13.32 -13.93 1.88
CA GLN A 193 -14.70 -13.69 1.45
C GLN A 193 -15.26 -14.82 0.57
N THR A 194 -14.37 -15.51 -0.16
CA THR A 194 -14.74 -16.47 -1.21
C THR A 194 -14.37 -17.92 -0.90
N CYS A 195 -13.79 -18.20 0.27
CA CYS A 195 -13.64 -19.58 0.78
C CYS A 195 -14.96 -20.09 1.33
N GLN A 196 -15.07 -21.42 1.50
CA GLN A 196 -16.30 -22.07 1.95
C GLN A 196 -16.05 -22.83 3.27
N PRO A 197 -16.77 -22.51 4.34
CA PRO A 197 -17.62 -21.31 4.55
C PRO A 197 -16.82 -20.01 4.55
N ALA A 198 -17.44 -18.89 4.16
CA ALA A 198 -16.75 -17.59 4.13
C ALA A 198 -16.35 -17.14 5.55
N ILE A 199 -15.12 -16.62 5.68
CA ILE A 199 -14.58 -16.09 6.95
C ILE A 199 -14.96 -14.62 7.11
N LEU A 200 -14.84 -13.83 6.03
CA LEU A 200 -15.18 -12.40 6.00
C LEU A 200 -16.40 -12.14 5.12
N PRO A 201 -17.22 -11.14 5.43
CA PRO A 201 -18.26 -10.68 4.53
C PRO A 201 -17.66 -9.81 3.41
N PRO A 202 -18.41 -9.53 2.32
CA PRO A 202 -18.13 -8.41 1.44
C PRO A 202 -17.93 -7.13 2.25
N LEU A 203 -16.86 -6.35 1.95
CA LEU A 203 -16.51 -5.20 2.81
C LEU A 203 -17.55 -4.09 2.81
N ARG A 204 -18.41 -4.01 1.79
CA ARG A 204 -19.58 -3.11 1.78
C ARG A 204 -20.52 -3.32 2.97
N TYR A 205 -20.52 -4.51 3.58
CA TYR A 205 -21.32 -4.78 4.78
C TYR A 205 -20.63 -4.34 6.08
N LEU A 206 -19.33 -4.10 6.04
CA LEU A 206 -18.57 -3.54 7.17
C LEU A 206 -18.49 -2.02 7.07
N TYR A 207 -18.19 -1.52 5.88
CA TYR A 207 -18.13 -0.09 5.56
C TYR A 207 -18.70 0.16 4.16
N PRO A 208 -19.96 0.65 4.06
CA PRO A 208 -20.62 0.92 2.78
C PRO A 208 -20.19 2.24 2.14
N GLY A 209 -19.50 3.12 2.90
CA GLY A 209 -19.09 4.46 2.48
C GLY A 209 -17.89 4.49 1.55
N ASN A 210 -17.42 5.70 1.28
CA ASN A 210 -16.21 5.98 0.52
C ASN A 210 -15.36 7.01 1.29
N LEU A 211 -14.08 6.70 1.53
CA LEU A 211 -13.20 7.60 2.30
C LEU A 211 -13.07 8.99 1.70
N VAL A 212 -13.11 9.11 0.36
CA VAL A 212 -13.04 10.42 -0.31
C VAL A 212 -14.22 11.32 0.07
N ASP A 213 -15.38 10.72 0.30
CA ASP A 213 -16.61 11.43 0.66
C ASP A 213 -16.75 11.63 2.17
N ASP A 214 -16.38 10.62 2.96
CA ASP A 214 -16.60 10.61 4.41
C ASP A 214 -15.50 11.36 5.18
N LEU A 215 -14.27 11.49 4.61
CA LEU A 215 -13.20 12.28 5.21
C LEU A 215 -13.33 13.77 4.86
N ARG A 216 -14.40 14.40 5.34
CA ARG A 216 -14.70 15.83 5.15
C ARG A 216 -15.13 16.49 6.45
N GLY A 217 -15.04 17.81 6.49
CA GLY A 217 -15.49 18.59 7.65
C GLY A 217 -14.57 18.45 8.87
N VAL A 218 -15.14 18.25 10.05
CA VAL A 218 -14.39 18.13 11.31
C VAL A 218 -13.79 16.74 11.43
N ARG A 219 -12.47 16.65 11.51
CA ARG A 219 -11.70 15.38 11.52
C ARG A 219 -12.21 14.40 12.58
N ALA A 220 -12.33 14.85 13.82
CA ALA A 220 -12.76 13.97 14.92
C ALA A 220 -14.19 13.43 14.73
N VAL A 221 -15.06 14.19 14.05
CA VAL A 221 -16.43 13.76 13.74
C VAL A 221 -16.39 12.71 12.63
N ALA A 222 -15.65 12.96 11.55
CA ALA A 222 -15.52 12.03 10.44
C ALA A 222 -14.90 10.69 10.88
N GLU A 223 -13.77 10.73 11.60
CA GLU A 223 -13.11 9.53 12.11
C GLU A 223 -14.01 8.73 13.06
N ARG A 224 -14.74 9.41 13.95
CA ARG A 224 -15.69 8.76 14.88
C ARG A 224 -16.83 8.10 14.12
N HIS A 225 -17.47 8.82 13.20
CA HIS A 225 -18.55 8.28 12.39
C HIS A 225 -18.13 7.00 11.66
N ILE A 226 -17.00 7.03 10.96
CA ILE A 226 -16.46 5.86 10.27
C ILE A 226 -16.20 4.71 11.26
N ALA A 227 -15.60 4.99 12.42
CA ALA A 227 -15.33 3.98 13.43
C ALA A 227 -16.61 3.36 14.00
N GLU A 228 -17.64 4.16 14.28
CA GLU A 228 -18.94 3.70 14.78
C GLU A 228 -19.65 2.79 13.77
N VAL A 229 -19.65 3.18 12.48
CA VAL A 229 -20.22 2.36 11.40
C VAL A 229 -19.52 1.01 11.33
N CYS A 230 -18.19 1.00 11.32
CA CYS A 230 -17.40 -0.23 11.22
C CYS A 230 -17.57 -1.13 12.44
N THR A 231 -17.44 -0.59 13.64
CA THR A 231 -17.53 -1.39 14.88
C THR A 231 -18.92 -1.99 15.06
N THR A 232 -19.98 -1.22 14.76
CA THR A 232 -21.37 -1.70 14.79
C THR A 232 -21.60 -2.83 13.81
N ASN A 233 -21.14 -2.68 12.57
CA ASN A 233 -21.32 -3.68 11.53
C ASN A 233 -20.49 -4.94 11.79
N ILE A 234 -19.27 -4.80 12.30
CA ILE A 234 -18.41 -5.93 12.72
C ILE A 234 -19.06 -6.67 13.89
N ALA A 235 -19.59 -5.97 14.89
CA ALA A 235 -20.30 -6.59 16.01
C ALA A 235 -21.52 -7.39 15.53
N ARG A 236 -22.33 -6.82 14.64
CA ARG A 236 -23.47 -7.50 14.00
C ARG A 236 -23.03 -8.74 13.24
N PHE A 237 -21.98 -8.65 12.43
CA PHE A 237 -21.42 -9.77 11.69
C PHE A 237 -20.90 -10.89 12.61
N LYS A 238 -20.23 -10.55 13.71
CA LYS A 238 -19.71 -11.52 14.69
C LYS A 238 -20.83 -12.19 15.51
N SER A 239 -21.92 -11.50 15.77
CA SER A 239 -23.06 -12.01 16.54
C SER A 239 -24.05 -12.87 15.71
N ASP A 240 -23.90 -12.89 14.39
CA ASP A 240 -24.77 -13.68 13.50
C ASP A 240 -24.55 -15.18 13.69
N ARG A 241 -25.46 -15.83 14.43
CA ARG A 241 -25.43 -17.27 14.72
C ARG A 241 -25.83 -18.15 13.55
N SER A 242 -26.38 -17.59 12.49
CA SER A 242 -26.75 -18.35 11.28
C SER A 242 -25.56 -18.70 10.42
N ARG A 243 -24.41 -18.04 10.64
CA ARG A 243 -23.19 -18.27 9.89
C ARG A 243 -22.53 -19.61 10.29
N LEU A 244 -22.20 -20.40 9.26
CA LEU A 244 -21.37 -21.58 9.46
C LEU A 244 -19.92 -21.16 9.77
N PRO A 245 -19.33 -21.66 10.87
CA PRO A 245 -17.95 -21.35 11.21
C PRO A 245 -16.99 -22.03 10.22
N ASN A 246 -16.04 -21.26 9.68
CA ASN A 246 -14.95 -21.83 8.91
C ASN A 246 -13.90 -22.43 9.85
N ARG A 247 -13.67 -23.76 9.77
CA ARG A 247 -12.74 -24.51 10.61
C ARG A 247 -11.43 -24.86 9.90
N SER A 248 -11.18 -24.30 8.71
CA SER A 248 -9.96 -24.60 7.96
C SER A 248 -8.71 -24.24 8.76
N SER A 249 -7.73 -25.12 8.70
CA SER A 249 -6.39 -24.87 9.22
C SER A 249 -5.68 -23.77 8.41
N LEU A 250 -4.57 -23.26 8.93
CA LEU A 250 -3.78 -22.25 8.23
C LEU A 250 -3.20 -22.81 6.92
N SER A 251 -2.77 -24.08 6.92
CA SER A 251 -2.27 -24.75 5.72
C SER A 251 -3.35 -24.92 4.64
N GLU A 252 -4.57 -25.30 5.01
CA GLU A 252 -5.69 -25.41 4.07
C GLU A 252 -6.04 -24.04 3.46
N LEU A 253 -6.09 -22.99 4.29
CA LEU A 253 -6.31 -21.63 3.81
C LEU A 253 -5.19 -21.15 2.89
N PHE A 254 -3.93 -21.48 3.21
CA PHE A 254 -2.80 -21.08 2.39
C PHE A 254 -2.79 -21.80 1.04
N VAL A 255 -2.99 -23.12 1.02
CA VAL A 255 -3.07 -23.90 -0.24
C VAL A 255 -4.21 -23.41 -1.11
N SER A 256 -5.41 -23.23 -0.53
CA SER A 256 -6.57 -22.74 -1.29
C SER A 256 -6.42 -21.28 -1.76
N PHE A 257 -5.69 -20.44 -1.01
CA PHE A 257 -5.30 -19.11 -1.45
C PHE A 257 -4.38 -19.18 -2.69
N ILE A 258 -3.32 -19.98 -2.63
CA ILE A 258 -2.39 -20.15 -3.74
C ILE A 258 -3.13 -20.70 -4.97
N ALA A 259 -3.97 -21.73 -4.81
CA ALA A 259 -4.76 -22.34 -5.90
C ALA A 259 -5.69 -21.31 -6.57
N LYS A 260 -6.34 -20.45 -5.78
CA LYS A 260 -7.33 -19.45 -6.26
C LYS A 260 -6.76 -18.50 -7.31
N PHE A 261 -5.49 -18.14 -7.22
CA PHE A 261 -4.84 -17.14 -8.07
C PHE A 261 -3.89 -17.72 -9.11
N CYS A 262 -3.88 -19.05 -9.34
CA CYS A 262 -3.05 -19.69 -10.37
C CYS A 262 -3.35 -19.14 -11.78
N ASP A 263 -4.60 -18.81 -12.05
CA ASP A 263 -5.09 -18.31 -13.35
C ASP A 263 -5.32 -16.79 -13.36
N ILE A 264 -4.72 -16.07 -12.41
CA ILE A 264 -4.92 -14.62 -12.25
C ILE A 264 -4.57 -13.83 -13.51
N ASN A 265 -3.57 -14.26 -14.28
CA ASN A 265 -3.20 -13.64 -15.55
C ASN A 265 -4.30 -13.78 -16.62
N LEU A 266 -5.00 -14.91 -16.67
CA LEU A 266 -6.10 -15.14 -17.60
C LEU A 266 -7.34 -14.33 -17.18
N LYS A 267 -7.72 -14.40 -15.91
CA LYS A 267 -8.88 -13.68 -15.37
C LYS A 267 -8.73 -12.16 -15.46
N ALA A 268 -7.54 -11.64 -15.30
CA ALA A 268 -7.29 -10.20 -15.30
C ALA A 268 -7.55 -9.50 -16.64
N TYR A 269 -7.70 -10.24 -17.75
CA TYR A 269 -8.10 -9.65 -19.03
C TYR A 269 -9.53 -9.11 -19.02
N GLU A 270 -10.41 -9.76 -18.30
CA GLU A 270 -11.85 -9.43 -18.32
C GLU A 270 -12.37 -9.02 -16.92
N LEU A 271 -11.70 -9.48 -15.86
CA LEU A 271 -12.19 -9.42 -14.51
C LEU A 271 -11.26 -8.62 -13.59
N GLY A 272 -11.88 -7.81 -12.73
CA GLY A 272 -11.24 -7.19 -11.57
C GLY A 272 -11.59 -7.92 -10.27
N ILE A 273 -10.69 -7.91 -9.32
CA ILE A 273 -10.90 -8.42 -7.96
C ILE A 273 -11.54 -7.31 -7.14
N CYS A 274 -12.76 -7.53 -6.62
CA CYS A 274 -13.49 -6.54 -5.86
C CYS A 274 -13.76 -7.00 -4.41
N PRO A 275 -12.89 -6.66 -3.45
CA PRO A 275 -13.15 -6.95 -2.03
C PRO A 275 -14.34 -6.20 -1.46
N PHE A 276 -14.78 -5.11 -2.08
CA PHE A 276 -15.97 -4.36 -1.67
C PHE A 276 -17.25 -5.22 -1.81
N THR A 277 -17.38 -5.91 -2.95
CA THR A 277 -18.50 -6.83 -3.21
C THR A 277 -18.21 -8.29 -2.87
N GLY A 278 -16.93 -8.66 -2.67
CA GLY A 278 -16.49 -10.03 -2.46
C GLY A 278 -16.58 -10.90 -3.72
N GLN A 279 -16.50 -10.30 -4.90
CA GLN A 279 -16.68 -10.99 -6.19
C GLN A 279 -15.64 -10.56 -7.22
N TRP A 280 -15.39 -11.43 -8.22
CA TRP A 280 -14.81 -11.03 -9.47
C TRP A 280 -15.83 -10.20 -10.24
N GLU A 281 -15.45 -9.05 -10.75
CA GLU A 281 -16.33 -8.17 -11.52
C GLU A 281 -15.77 -7.92 -12.91
N TYR A 282 -16.65 -7.90 -13.91
CA TYR A 282 -16.23 -7.58 -15.27
C TYR A 282 -15.71 -6.15 -15.37
N LEU A 283 -14.55 -5.97 -15.96
CA LEU A 283 -13.97 -4.65 -16.21
C LEU A 283 -14.89 -3.80 -17.09
N SER A 284 -15.63 -4.45 -17.99
CA SER A 284 -16.63 -3.80 -18.86
C SER A 284 -17.81 -3.21 -18.10
N SER A 285 -18.12 -3.70 -16.91
CA SER A 285 -19.22 -3.15 -16.09
C SER A 285 -18.92 -1.76 -15.53
N ASN A 286 -17.65 -1.34 -15.54
CA ASN A 286 -17.20 -0.04 -15.05
C ASN A 286 -16.30 0.66 -16.07
N THR A 287 -16.86 1.63 -16.79
CA THR A 287 -16.13 2.39 -17.82
C THR A 287 -14.86 3.08 -17.30
N ARG A 288 -14.84 3.48 -16.01
CA ARG A 288 -13.66 4.10 -15.39
C ARG A 288 -12.51 3.11 -15.21
N TRP A 289 -12.80 1.81 -15.04
CA TRP A 289 -11.78 0.77 -14.95
C TRP A 289 -11.16 0.50 -16.31
N LEU A 290 -11.99 0.39 -17.36
CA LEU A 290 -11.54 0.20 -18.74
C LEU A 290 -10.57 1.31 -19.19
N LEU A 291 -10.92 2.56 -18.89
CA LEU A 291 -10.10 3.72 -19.27
C LEU A 291 -8.70 3.71 -18.62
N LYS A 292 -8.51 3.01 -17.52
CA LYS A 292 -7.21 2.96 -16.82
C LYS A 292 -6.22 2.00 -17.45
N ASN A 293 -6.62 1.11 -18.31
CA ASN A 293 -5.80 0.12 -19.05
C ASN A 293 -4.67 -0.48 -18.19
N LYS A 294 -5.02 -1.19 -17.12
CA LYS A 294 -4.07 -1.81 -16.19
C LYS A 294 -4.02 -3.31 -16.36
N ALA A 295 -2.83 -3.89 -16.23
CA ALA A 295 -2.62 -5.33 -16.33
C ALA A 295 -3.38 -6.14 -15.27
N LEU A 296 -3.55 -5.57 -14.08
CA LEU A 296 -4.31 -6.16 -12.98
C LEU A 296 -5.14 -5.09 -12.31
N PHE A 297 -6.42 -5.38 -12.08
CA PHE A 297 -7.31 -4.51 -11.35
C PHE A 297 -7.74 -5.16 -10.02
N ILE A 298 -7.39 -4.51 -8.92
CA ILE A 298 -7.87 -4.83 -7.57
C ILE A 298 -8.57 -3.57 -7.08
N VAL A 299 -9.87 -3.65 -6.78
CA VAL A 299 -10.64 -2.52 -6.27
C VAL A 299 -10.22 -2.20 -4.84
N ASP A 300 -9.86 -0.95 -4.57
CA ASP A 300 -9.71 -0.48 -3.20
C ASP A 300 -11.11 -0.39 -2.56
N PRO A 301 -11.41 -1.19 -1.54
CA PRO A 301 -12.76 -1.24 -0.97
C PRO A 301 -13.17 0.05 -0.23
N PHE A 302 -12.21 0.93 0.05
CA PHE A 302 -12.41 2.18 0.78
C PHE A 302 -12.39 3.41 -0.15
N GLU A 303 -11.88 3.23 -1.36
CA GLU A 303 -11.82 4.17 -2.47
C GLU A 303 -12.12 3.44 -3.77
N GLN A 304 -13.36 3.10 -4.06
CA GLN A 304 -13.74 2.16 -5.12
C GLN A 304 -13.24 2.55 -6.53
N GLU A 305 -12.81 3.79 -6.73
CA GLU A 305 -12.18 4.23 -7.99
C GLU A 305 -10.67 3.97 -8.03
N SER A 306 -10.04 3.65 -6.92
CA SER A 306 -8.61 3.41 -6.81
C SER A 306 -8.25 1.96 -7.12
N ASN A 307 -7.08 1.78 -7.76
CA ASN A 307 -6.49 0.46 -8.01
C ASN A 307 -5.13 0.35 -7.31
N PRO A 308 -5.03 -0.28 -6.15
CA PRO A 308 -3.75 -0.52 -5.48
C PRO A 308 -2.74 -1.33 -6.30
N ALA A 309 -3.20 -2.18 -7.23
CA ALA A 309 -2.33 -2.96 -8.11
C ALA A 309 -1.90 -2.22 -9.40
N ARG A 310 -2.15 -0.90 -9.50
CA ARG A 310 -1.88 -0.09 -10.70
C ARG A 310 -0.44 -0.12 -11.21
N THR A 311 0.52 -0.53 -10.38
CA THR A 311 1.95 -0.64 -10.73
C THR A 311 2.29 -1.94 -11.42
N VAL A 312 1.41 -2.95 -11.38
CA VAL A 312 1.65 -4.24 -12.03
C VAL A 312 1.70 -4.05 -13.54
N SER A 313 2.80 -4.50 -14.15
CA SER A 313 2.97 -4.54 -15.61
C SER A 313 2.51 -5.89 -16.18
N LEU A 314 2.24 -5.95 -17.49
CA LEU A 314 1.83 -7.19 -18.14
C LEU A 314 2.87 -8.31 -17.98
N ASN A 315 4.15 -8.01 -18.18
CA ASN A 315 5.23 -8.99 -18.00
C ASN A 315 5.29 -9.51 -16.57
N ASN A 316 5.09 -8.62 -15.58
CA ASN A 316 5.09 -9.02 -14.18
C ASN A 316 3.81 -9.73 -13.75
N LEU A 317 2.68 -9.52 -14.44
CA LEU A 317 1.46 -10.29 -14.18
C LEU A 317 1.68 -11.77 -14.51
N THR A 318 2.40 -12.08 -15.59
CA THR A 318 2.81 -13.45 -15.91
C THR A 318 3.71 -14.02 -14.81
N LYS A 319 4.74 -13.28 -14.39
CA LYS A 319 5.60 -13.68 -13.25
C LYS A 319 4.80 -13.95 -11.99
N ILE A 320 3.81 -13.11 -11.68
CA ILE A 320 2.94 -13.29 -10.52
C ILE A 320 2.13 -14.60 -10.64
N SER A 321 1.51 -14.86 -11.80
CA SER A 321 0.76 -16.09 -12.05
C SER A 321 1.65 -17.34 -11.96
N GLU A 322 2.86 -17.28 -12.53
CA GLU A 322 3.84 -18.37 -12.46
C GLU A 322 4.27 -18.68 -11.02
N ALA A 323 4.42 -17.66 -10.17
CA ALA A 323 4.72 -17.86 -8.75
C ALA A 323 3.59 -18.64 -8.05
N PHE A 324 2.32 -18.30 -8.33
CA PHE A 324 1.17 -19.06 -7.81
C PHE A 324 1.16 -20.50 -8.33
N VAL A 325 1.28 -20.70 -9.63
CA VAL A 325 1.26 -22.04 -10.26
C VAL A 325 2.39 -22.92 -9.74
N THR A 326 3.61 -22.41 -9.71
CA THR A 326 4.79 -23.14 -9.24
C THR A 326 4.67 -23.50 -7.78
N THR A 327 4.22 -22.57 -6.95
CA THR A 327 3.97 -22.81 -5.52
C THR A 327 2.87 -23.86 -5.32
N HIS A 328 1.72 -23.70 -6.00
CA HIS A 328 0.62 -24.67 -5.92
C HIS A 328 1.09 -26.08 -6.27
N ARG A 329 1.79 -26.26 -7.38
CA ARG A 329 2.32 -27.56 -7.79
C ARG A 329 3.21 -28.19 -6.73
N LYS A 330 4.06 -27.39 -6.07
CA LYS A 330 4.91 -27.87 -4.98
C LYS A 330 4.11 -28.24 -3.72
N LEU A 331 3.06 -27.46 -3.39
CA LEU A 331 2.25 -27.70 -2.21
C LEU A 331 1.34 -28.92 -2.31
N VAL A 332 0.98 -29.32 -3.53
CA VAL A 332 0.13 -30.53 -3.75
C VAL A 332 0.95 -31.78 -4.13
N SER A 333 2.28 -31.65 -4.31
CA SER A 333 3.14 -32.79 -4.60
C SER A 333 3.28 -33.70 -3.39
N GLY A 334 3.34 -35.03 -3.62
CA GLY A 334 3.46 -36.04 -2.54
C GLY A 334 4.83 -36.07 -1.82
N ASN A 335 5.86 -35.43 -2.40
CA ASN A 335 7.25 -35.49 -1.93
C ASN A 335 7.68 -34.18 -1.26
N GLN A 336 6.93 -33.73 -0.25
CA GLN A 336 7.27 -32.51 0.48
C GLN A 336 8.30 -32.80 1.57
N THR A 337 9.38 -31.99 1.60
CA THR A 337 10.29 -31.94 2.73
C THR A 337 10.23 -30.54 3.36
N ARG A 338 10.55 -30.42 4.65
CA ARG A 338 10.63 -29.14 5.33
C ARG A 338 11.50 -28.14 4.57
N ASN A 339 12.67 -28.55 4.11
CA ASN A 339 13.61 -27.68 3.38
C ASN A 339 13.04 -27.23 2.02
N SER A 340 12.35 -28.11 1.30
CA SER A 340 11.65 -27.76 0.05
C SER A 340 10.54 -26.73 0.29
N LEU A 341 9.76 -26.90 1.36
CA LEU A 341 8.72 -25.95 1.75
C LEU A 341 9.32 -24.59 2.15
N LEU A 342 10.36 -24.57 3.01
CA LEU A 342 11.05 -23.33 3.40
C LEU A 342 11.60 -22.57 2.19
N GLY A 343 12.29 -23.26 1.27
CA GLY A 343 12.83 -22.65 0.05
C GLY A 343 11.77 -22.15 -0.93
N THR A 344 10.51 -22.60 -0.76
CA THR A 344 9.39 -22.13 -1.57
C THR A 344 8.65 -20.98 -0.92
N LEU A 345 8.54 -20.98 0.41
CA LEU A 345 7.62 -20.11 1.15
C LEU A 345 8.28 -18.91 1.82
N ALA A 346 9.60 -18.98 2.04
CA ALA A 346 10.32 -17.93 2.74
C ALA A 346 11.67 -17.63 2.10
N ARG A 347 12.16 -16.39 2.32
CA ARG A 347 13.50 -15.99 1.89
C ARG A 347 14.56 -16.75 2.69
N PRO A 348 15.73 -17.09 2.08
CA PRO A 348 16.75 -17.95 2.71
C PRO A 348 17.27 -17.46 4.07
N HIS A 349 17.28 -16.14 4.31
CA HIS A 349 17.78 -15.54 5.54
C HIS A 349 16.80 -15.59 6.72
N ILE A 350 15.54 -15.99 6.48
CA ILE A 350 14.51 -16.04 7.53
C ILE A 350 14.74 -17.23 8.46
N LEU A 351 15.04 -18.39 7.89
CA LEU A 351 15.32 -19.60 8.63
C LEU A 351 16.54 -20.28 8.02
N PRO A 352 17.63 -20.45 8.76
CA PRO A 352 18.80 -21.12 8.24
C PRO A 352 18.45 -22.58 7.89
N PHE A 353 18.80 -22.99 6.67
CA PHE A 353 18.77 -24.39 6.29
C PHE A 353 19.81 -25.14 7.12
N ASN A 354 19.37 -25.92 8.12
CA ASN A 354 20.18 -26.78 8.97
C ASN A 354 21.71 -26.56 8.92
N THR A 355 22.20 -25.61 9.67
CA THR A 355 23.58 -25.65 10.16
C THR A 355 23.46 -25.85 11.67
N ASN A 356 23.94 -27.01 12.16
CA ASN A 356 24.09 -27.29 13.58
C ASN A 356 25.11 -26.33 14.21
N GLY A 357 24.71 -25.09 14.45
CA GLY A 357 25.53 -24.08 15.09
C GLY A 357 24.68 -23.01 15.75
N PRO A 358 25.11 -22.42 16.87
CA PRO A 358 24.36 -21.39 17.55
C PRO A 358 24.15 -20.17 16.63
N VAL A 359 22.90 -19.79 16.43
CA VAL A 359 22.50 -18.65 15.58
C VAL A 359 22.96 -17.36 16.23
N ASN A 360 23.97 -16.74 15.67
CA ASN A 360 24.47 -15.44 16.11
C ASN A 360 23.61 -14.31 15.52
N TYR A 361 22.62 -13.85 16.26
CA TYR A 361 21.62 -12.86 15.84
C TYR A 361 22.17 -11.44 15.57
N SER A 362 23.44 -11.17 15.86
CA SER A 362 24.01 -9.82 15.74
C SER A 362 24.38 -9.38 14.31
N ARG A 363 24.25 -10.25 13.30
CA ARG A 363 24.68 -9.95 11.90
C ARG A 363 23.58 -9.55 10.92
N TYR A 364 22.32 -9.48 11.32
CA TYR A 364 21.21 -9.32 10.36
C TYR A 364 20.62 -7.90 10.23
N ASN A 365 21.30 -6.88 10.75
CA ASN A 365 20.95 -5.48 10.47
C ASN A 365 21.57 -4.94 9.16
N GLY A 366 22.10 -5.82 8.31
CA GLY A 366 22.68 -5.50 7.01
C GLY A 366 21.72 -5.70 5.86
N LEU A 367 21.33 -4.63 5.20
CA LEU A 367 20.67 -4.62 3.89
C LEU A 367 21.55 -5.30 2.83
N PRO A 368 20.97 -5.89 1.76
CA PRO A 368 21.73 -6.56 0.72
C PRO A 368 22.74 -5.61 0.09
N ASN A 369 24.03 -5.96 0.16
CA ASN A 369 25.07 -5.33 -0.63
C ASN A 369 24.79 -5.58 -2.11
N LEU A 370 24.62 -4.50 -2.86
CA LEU A 370 24.74 -4.49 -4.30
C LEU A 370 26.23 -4.72 -4.62
N THR A 371 26.65 -5.98 -4.78
CA THR A 371 27.94 -6.30 -5.37
C THR A 371 27.89 -5.97 -6.85
N HIS A 372 28.56 -4.89 -7.24
CA HIS A 372 28.95 -4.66 -8.61
C HIS A 372 29.78 -5.85 -9.09
N ARG A 373 29.32 -6.49 -10.15
CA ARG A 373 30.03 -7.54 -10.86
C ARG A 373 31.21 -6.88 -11.59
N ALA A 374 32.38 -6.87 -10.95
CA ALA A 374 33.61 -6.51 -11.62
C ALA A 374 34.03 -7.67 -12.54
N GLY A 375 34.15 -7.36 -13.83
CA GLY A 375 34.66 -8.30 -14.83
C GLY A 375 36.15 -8.57 -14.58
N ASN A 376 36.52 -9.82 -14.69
CA ASN A 376 37.90 -10.27 -14.69
C ASN A 376 38.65 -9.68 -15.90
N SER A 377 39.76 -8.97 -15.64
CA SER A 377 40.83 -8.73 -16.59
C SER A 377 42.15 -9.25 -16.01
N PRO A 378 43.05 -9.82 -16.83
CA PRO A 378 44.18 -10.60 -16.33
C PRO A 378 45.29 -9.70 -15.76
N GLN A 379 45.91 -10.18 -14.67
CA GLN A 379 47.09 -9.59 -14.06
C GLN A 379 48.29 -9.68 -15.02
N MET A 380 48.93 -8.54 -15.31
CA MET A 380 50.33 -8.47 -15.71
C MET A 380 51.17 -8.03 -14.51
N GLN A 381 52.10 -8.88 -14.12
CA GLN A 381 53.13 -8.57 -13.16
C GLN A 381 54.16 -7.64 -13.80
N HIS A 382 54.47 -6.51 -13.17
CA HIS A 382 55.66 -5.74 -13.44
C HIS A 382 56.41 -5.43 -12.14
N HIS A 383 57.67 -5.86 -12.13
CA HIS A 383 58.66 -5.66 -11.08
C HIS A 383 58.96 -4.18 -10.81
N TYR A 384 59.02 -3.82 -9.56
CA TYR A 384 59.58 -2.53 -9.12
C TYR A 384 61.11 -2.56 -9.15
N ARG A 385 61.70 -1.56 -9.81
CA ARG A 385 63.12 -1.19 -9.61
C ARG A 385 63.17 0.32 -9.33
N ALA A 386 63.73 0.65 -8.19
CA ALA A 386 63.95 2.02 -7.75
C ALA A 386 65.08 2.70 -8.56
N GLY A 387 64.93 3.98 -8.84
CA GLY A 387 65.97 4.81 -9.44
C GLY A 387 65.59 6.29 -9.39
N SER A 388 66.45 7.04 -8.79
CA SER A 388 66.42 8.44 -8.35
C SER A 388 66.38 9.50 -9.44
N SER A 389 65.79 10.66 -9.09
CA SER A 389 66.19 12.04 -9.38
C SER A 389 66.34 12.53 -10.82
N GLY A 390 65.68 13.69 -11.10
CA GLY A 390 66.05 14.55 -12.20
C GLY A 390 64.95 15.54 -12.64
N SER A 391 65.04 16.76 -12.18
CA SER A 391 64.32 17.94 -12.64
C SER A 391 64.62 18.26 -14.10
N SER A 392 63.62 18.64 -14.91
CA SER A 392 63.77 19.67 -15.99
C SER A 392 62.44 20.15 -16.50
N GLN A 393 62.25 21.43 -16.47
CA GLN A 393 61.25 22.21 -17.19
C GLN A 393 61.49 22.12 -18.69
N VAL A 394 60.44 21.99 -19.50
CA VAL A 394 60.41 22.60 -20.85
C VAL A 394 58.95 22.97 -21.18
N GLN A 395 58.79 24.23 -21.54
CA GLN A 395 57.63 24.84 -22.21
C GLN A 395 57.57 24.44 -23.68
N HIS A 396 56.41 24.66 -24.27
CA HIS A 396 56.04 24.93 -25.66
C HIS A 396 54.94 23.97 -26.13
N HIS A 397 53.97 24.28 -26.88
CA HIS A 397 53.46 25.37 -27.70
C HIS A 397 52.09 24.96 -28.22
N TYR A 398 51.25 25.95 -28.44
CA TYR A 398 49.95 25.86 -29.14
C TYR A 398 50.08 25.34 -30.58
N GLN A 399 49.10 24.52 -31.04
CA GLN A 399 48.61 24.67 -32.41
C GLN A 399 47.15 24.22 -32.52
N ALA A 400 46.38 25.14 -33.08
CA ALA A 400 44.99 25.02 -33.45
C ALA A 400 44.84 24.25 -34.77
N GLY A 401 43.85 23.45 -34.93
CA GLY A 401 43.51 22.76 -36.17
C GLY A 401 41.99 22.75 -36.37
N ASN A 402 41.57 23.36 -37.46
CA ASN A 402 40.27 23.79 -37.89
C ASN A 402 39.18 22.72 -38.07
N SER A 403 37.98 23.23 -37.95
CA SER A 403 36.64 22.70 -38.29
C SER A 403 36.47 22.26 -39.75
N PRO A 404 35.30 21.62 -40.07
CA PRO A 404 34.31 22.44 -40.79
C PRO A 404 32.88 22.34 -40.21
N GLN A 405 32.28 23.54 -40.17
CA GLN A 405 30.85 23.78 -39.99
C GLN A 405 30.06 23.35 -41.20
N THR A 406 28.89 22.78 -40.98
CA THR A 406 27.79 22.80 -41.94
C THR A 406 26.62 23.53 -41.28
N GLN A 407 26.38 24.73 -41.78
CA GLN A 407 25.21 25.56 -41.49
C GLN A 407 24.03 25.03 -42.34
N THR A 408 22.88 24.87 -41.74
CA THR A 408 21.60 24.98 -42.43
C THR A 408 20.77 26.05 -41.72
N HIS A 409 20.60 27.16 -42.48
CA HIS A 409 19.71 28.27 -42.15
C HIS A 409 18.24 27.81 -42.23
N HIS A 410 17.43 28.18 -41.23
CA HIS A 410 16.01 28.45 -41.42
C HIS A 410 15.70 29.84 -40.85
N GLU A 411 15.31 30.71 -41.77
CA GLU A 411 14.88 32.10 -41.54
C GLU A 411 13.58 32.13 -40.72
N TYR A 412 13.58 33.02 -39.75
CA TYR A 412 12.35 33.53 -39.14
C TYR A 412 12.06 34.92 -39.76
N LEU A 413 10.89 35.06 -40.37
CA LEU A 413 10.30 36.36 -40.69
C LEU A 413 9.15 36.65 -39.72
N PRO A 414 9.03 37.88 -39.22
CA PRO A 414 7.95 38.28 -38.34
C PRO A 414 6.72 38.71 -39.15
N VAL A 415 5.55 38.24 -38.77
CA VAL A 415 4.27 38.76 -39.29
C VAL A 415 3.59 39.57 -38.22
N SER A 416 3.35 40.80 -38.62
CA SER A 416 2.71 41.89 -37.89
C SER A 416 1.23 41.61 -37.60
N SER A 417 0.81 42.15 -36.47
CA SER A 417 -0.55 42.34 -36.00
C SER A 417 -1.43 43.09 -37.03
N SER A 418 -2.64 42.51 -37.26
CA SER A 418 -3.78 43.33 -37.66
C SER A 418 -5.08 42.75 -37.05
N GLN A 419 -5.80 43.70 -36.49
CA GLN A 419 -7.08 43.60 -35.84
C GLN A 419 -8.16 42.98 -36.76
N MET A 420 -8.97 42.07 -36.21
CA MET A 420 -10.38 41.94 -36.61
C MET A 420 -11.25 41.70 -35.37
N GLN A 421 -12.10 42.70 -35.13
CA GLN A 421 -13.27 42.61 -34.26
C GLN A 421 -14.31 41.69 -34.92
N GLY A 422 -14.72 40.67 -34.20
CA GLY A 422 -15.86 39.85 -34.56
C GLY A 422 -16.75 39.65 -33.33
N GLN A 423 -17.87 40.36 -33.32
CA GLN A 423 -18.95 40.24 -32.35
C GLN A 423 -19.59 38.85 -32.44
N TYR A 424 -19.68 38.10 -31.34
CA TYR A 424 -20.75 37.11 -31.15
C TYR A 424 -21.28 37.25 -29.73
N GLY A 425 -22.57 37.64 -29.70
CA GLY A 425 -23.34 37.86 -28.50
C GLY A 425 -23.73 36.54 -27.82
N TYR A 426 -23.64 36.52 -26.50
CA TYR A 426 -24.25 35.46 -25.64
C TYR A 426 -25.69 35.87 -25.32
N PRO A 427 -26.68 34.97 -25.36
CA PRO A 427 -28.03 35.22 -24.89
C PRO A 427 -28.09 35.23 -23.37
N ARG A 428 -28.56 36.34 -22.82
CA ARG A 428 -28.91 36.49 -21.38
C ARG A 428 -30.16 35.68 -21.05
N ARG A 429 -30.11 34.97 -19.95
CA ARG A 429 -31.28 34.40 -19.28
C ARG A 429 -32.10 35.52 -18.60
N PRO A 430 -33.41 35.46 -18.61
CA PRO A 430 -34.23 36.43 -17.90
C PRO A 430 -34.38 36.08 -16.41
N THR A 431 -34.27 37.07 -15.58
CA THR A 431 -34.67 37.10 -14.17
C THR A 431 -36.20 37.30 -14.09
N PRO A 432 -36.91 36.63 -13.19
CA PRO A 432 -38.20 37.09 -12.74
C PRO A 432 -38.08 37.83 -11.40
N GLN A 433 -38.39 39.11 -11.40
CA GLN A 433 -38.85 39.85 -10.22
C GLN A 433 -40.34 39.47 -9.97
N GLY A 434 -40.67 39.32 -8.71
CA GLY A 434 -42.06 39.18 -8.28
C GLY A 434 -42.12 39.11 -6.77
N GLN A 435 -42.23 40.30 -6.13
CA GLN A 435 -42.63 40.44 -4.75
C GLN A 435 -44.10 40.07 -4.61
N HIS A 436 -44.45 39.24 -3.61
CA HIS A 436 -45.70 39.36 -2.89
C HIS A 436 -45.52 38.87 -1.45
N GLN A 437 -45.76 39.80 -0.54
CA GLN A 437 -46.04 39.56 0.87
C GLN A 437 -47.32 38.75 1.01
N PHE A 438 -47.37 37.76 1.92
CA PHE A 438 -48.56 37.50 2.73
C PHE A 438 -48.17 36.84 4.06
N GLN A 439 -48.95 37.20 5.07
CA GLN A 439 -48.82 37.03 6.50
C GLN A 439 -49.03 35.61 7.01
N ASN A 440 -48.40 35.37 8.16
CA ASN A 440 -48.77 34.49 9.27
C ASN A 440 -50.08 33.70 9.21
N SER A 441 -49.97 32.39 9.46
CA SER A 441 -50.80 31.73 10.50
C SER A 441 -50.18 30.38 10.92
N ARG A 442 -50.09 30.24 12.22
CA ARG A 442 -49.77 29.03 12.99
C ARG A 442 -50.83 27.97 12.74
N GLN A 443 -50.45 26.71 12.59
CA GLN A 443 -51.11 25.58 13.27
C GLN A 443 -50.34 24.28 12.99
N SER A 444 -49.95 23.63 14.09
CA SER A 444 -49.46 22.24 14.13
C SER A 444 -50.66 21.28 14.07
N PRO A 445 -50.50 20.10 13.51
CA PRO A 445 -51.25 18.95 13.97
C PRO A 445 -50.33 17.86 14.51
N SER A 446 -50.57 17.56 15.78
CA SER A 446 -50.25 16.31 16.44
C SER A 446 -50.97 15.14 15.79
N PHE A 447 -50.27 14.05 15.46
CA PHE A 447 -50.89 12.76 15.20
C PHE A 447 -50.48 11.74 16.24
N GLN A 448 -51.51 11.22 16.91
CA GLN A 448 -51.46 10.15 17.89
C GLN A 448 -51.19 8.79 17.24
N LEU A 449 -50.43 7.99 17.99
CA LEU A 449 -50.28 6.55 17.79
C LEU A 449 -51.64 5.82 17.91
N GLN A 450 -51.97 4.99 16.93
CA GLN A 450 -52.85 3.86 17.12
C GLN A 450 -52.07 2.56 16.81
N MET A 451 -51.90 1.75 17.85
CA MET A 451 -51.50 0.34 17.76
C MET A 451 -52.67 -0.47 17.17
N GLN A 452 -52.40 -1.23 16.14
CA GLN A 452 -53.20 -2.43 15.83
C GLN A 452 -52.23 -3.60 15.55
N SER A 453 -52.33 -4.57 16.42
CA SER A 453 -51.75 -5.91 16.35
C SER A 453 -52.47 -6.76 15.29
N GLN A 454 -51.74 -7.31 14.34
CA GLN A 454 -52.13 -8.57 13.66
C GLN A 454 -50.90 -9.33 13.18
N HIS A 455 -50.66 -10.50 13.75
CA HIS A 455 -49.93 -11.65 13.21
C HIS A 455 -50.96 -12.52 12.41
N PRO A 456 -50.57 -13.51 11.58
CA PRO A 456 -49.24 -14.03 11.21
C PRO A 456 -49.06 -14.29 9.68
N GLY A 457 -47.84 -14.56 9.25
CA GLY A 457 -47.56 -15.09 7.91
C GLY A 457 -46.10 -15.49 7.73
N GLN A 458 -45.81 -16.75 7.94
CA GLN A 458 -44.51 -17.38 7.64
C GLN A 458 -44.20 -17.29 6.14
N GLY A 459 -43.02 -16.78 5.81
CA GLY A 459 -42.47 -16.80 4.47
C GLY A 459 -40.96 -16.95 4.52
N GLN A 460 -40.46 -18.16 4.73
CA GLN A 460 -39.06 -18.52 4.58
C GLN A 460 -38.66 -18.30 3.13
N ARG A 461 -37.77 -17.34 2.84
CA ARG A 461 -37.01 -17.33 1.58
C ARG A 461 -35.60 -17.87 1.84
N LYS A 462 -35.41 -19.11 1.45
CA LYS A 462 -34.10 -19.75 1.33
C LYS A 462 -33.29 -19.02 0.26
N TRP A 463 -32.09 -18.59 0.63
CA TRP A 463 -31.09 -18.08 -0.26
C TRP A 463 -30.27 -19.26 -0.83
N THR A 464 -30.39 -19.53 -2.13
CA THR A 464 -29.55 -20.50 -2.83
C THR A 464 -28.68 -19.76 -3.84
N PRO A 465 -27.35 -19.98 -3.88
CA PRO A 465 -26.52 -19.52 -4.98
C PRO A 465 -26.82 -20.37 -6.22
N ARG A 466 -27.02 -19.72 -7.34
CA ARG A 466 -27.04 -20.40 -8.66
C ARG A 466 -25.64 -20.51 -9.22
N PRO A 467 -25.41 -21.51 -10.10
CA PRO A 467 -24.11 -21.98 -10.56
C PRO A 467 -23.29 -20.96 -11.33
#